data_97618e7712ca45fa92b0f13abb8bafa0
#
_entry.id   97618e7712ca45fa92b0f13abb8bafa0
#
_cell.length_a   1.000
_cell.length_b   1.000
_cell.length_c   1.000
_cell.angle_alpha   90.00
_cell.angle_beta   90.00
_cell.angle_gamma   90.00
#
_symmetry.space_group_name_H-M   'P 1'
#
loop_
_entity.id
_entity.type
_entity.pdbx_description
1 polymer ?
#
loop_
_entity_poly.entity_id
_entity_poly.type
_entity_poly.pdbx_seq_one_letter_code
_entity_poly.pdbx_strand_id
1 'polypeptide(L)'
;MNKSDVQENLFSLYLRLNGYFVTGFIVHADQGNKTEIDALAVRFPHHCEPEREIDLSPELDTSGSLVDFLVCEVKGGKKNVNFNVSFREDTEAITSVLRRFGAFTNEEISILVPKIRDVLCPDRIRQSREYPTLDILGTNYRLRFLLVAPDQKRGTNGHKPYIYGDDMISYIWKCFRPEVQRQSCGVRYNWNLWGDQYIKLVKYFKDKNRKAPGDIDSIYAYFDLPALDTAMLNRLEDGDSAPHPI
;
A
#
# COMPACT_ATOMS: atom_id res chain seq x y z
N MET A 1 -11.67 -14.98 2.76
CA MET A 1 -10.76 -13.82 2.79
C MET A 1 -9.71 -14.11 3.85
N ASN A 2 -8.44 -14.11 3.50
CA ASN A 2 -7.31 -14.30 4.41
C ASN A 2 -6.76 -12.95 4.89
N LYS A 3 -5.69 -12.94 5.73
CA LYS A 3 -5.10 -11.70 6.23
C LYS A 3 -4.50 -10.82 5.14
N SER A 4 -3.82 -11.42 4.17
CA SER A 4 -3.24 -10.68 3.03
C SER A 4 -4.33 -9.96 2.26
N ASP A 5 -5.43 -10.64 1.93
CA ASP A 5 -6.57 -10.04 1.24
C ASP A 5 -7.13 -8.84 2.02
N VAL A 6 -7.22 -8.93 3.36
CA VAL A 6 -7.72 -7.83 4.20
C VAL A 6 -6.75 -6.64 4.18
N GLN A 7 -5.45 -6.91 4.26
CA GLN A 7 -4.41 -5.88 4.25
C GLN A 7 -4.37 -5.14 2.91
N GLU A 8 -4.39 -5.88 1.81
CA GLU A 8 -4.38 -5.33 0.45
C GLU A 8 -5.66 -4.52 0.16
N ASN A 9 -6.82 -5.04 0.57
CA ASN A 9 -8.09 -4.32 0.42
C ASN A 9 -8.15 -3.06 1.30
N LEU A 10 -7.61 -3.11 2.52
CA LEU A 10 -7.50 -1.94 3.40
C LEU A 10 -6.63 -0.86 2.76
N PHE A 11 -5.47 -1.25 2.24
CA PHE A 11 -4.57 -0.33 1.55
C PHE A 11 -5.18 0.22 0.26
N SER A 12 -5.80 -0.63 -0.54
CA SER A 12 -6.49 -0.19 -1.76
C SER A 12 -7.63 0.79 -1.46
N LEU A 13 -8.41 0.55 -0.40
CA LEU A 13 -9.44 1.49 0.07
C LEU A 13 -8.81 2.83 0.49
N TYR A 14 -7.70 2.80 1.23
CA TYR A 14 -6.97 3.98 1.63
C TYR A 14 -6.49 4.80 0.42
N LEU A 15 -5.92 4.15 -0.61
CA LEU A 15 -5.50 4.81 -1.85
C LEU A 15 -6.70 5.43 -2.58
N ARG A 16 -7.81 4.71 -2.72
CA ARG A 16 -9.02 5.21 -3.39
C ARG A 16 -9.60 6.42 -2.69
N LEU A 17 -9.64 6.40 -1.36
CA LEU A 17 -10.08 7.56 -0.58
C LEU A 17 -9.12 8.76 -0.71
N ASN A 18 -7.89 8.54 -1.14
CA ASN A 18 -6.92 9.58 -1.48
C ASN A 18 -6.95 9.96 -2.98
N GLY A 19 -7.93 9.48 -3.74
CA GLY A 19 -8.15 9.86 -5.14
C GLY A 19 -7.31 9.11 -6.17
N TYR A 20 -6.77 7.95 -5.81
CA TYR A 20 -6.05 7.11 -6.75
C TYR A 20 -6.95 6.14 -7.48
N PHE A 21 -6.67 5.92 -8.77
CA PHE A 21 -7.12 4.75 -9.50
C PHE A 21 -6.17 3.60 -9.19
N VAL A 22 -6.70 2.48 -8.73
CA VAL A 22 -5.91 1.36 -8.17
C VAL A 22 -6.21 0.06 -8.88
N THR A 23 -5.18 -0.73 -9.18
CA THR A 23 -5.28 -2.10 -9.69
C THR A 23 -4.14 -2.95 -9.16
N GLY A 24 -4.36 -4.25 -8.94
CA GLY A 24 -3.29 -5.23 -8.78
C GLY A 24 -2.65 -5.59 -10.12
N PHE A 25 -1.45 -6.14 -10.11
CA PHE A 25 -0.77 -6.55 -11.34
C PHE A 25 0.13 -7.77 -11.13
N ILE A 26 -0.10 -8.82 -11.91
CA ILE A 26 0.78 -9.99 -11.95
C ILE A 26 1.79 -9.79 -13.07
N VAL A 27 3.06 -9.82 -12.73
CA VAL A 27 4.19 -9.74 -13.66
C VAL A 27 4.69 -11.14 -13.97
N HIS A 28 4.82 -11.45 -15.24
CA HIS A 28 5.47 -12.67 -15.73
C HIS A 28 6.89 -12.32 -16.16
N ALA A 29 7.91 -12.93 -15.53
CA ALA A 29 9.29 -12.80 -15.94
C ALA A 29 9.66 -13.89 -16.94
N ASP A 30 10.64 -13.62 -17.83
CA ASP A 30 11.07 -14.54 -18.93
C ASP A 30 11.47 -15.94 -18.44
N GLN A 31 11.95 -16.07 -17.23
CA GLN A 31 12.37 -17.36 -16.65
C GLN A 31 11.24 -18.08 -15.90
N GLY A 32 9.99 -17.74 -16.16
CA GLY A 32 8.84 -18.35 -15.50
C GLY A 32 8.62 -17.90 -14.05
N ASN A 33 9.47 -17.04 -13.49
CA ASN A 33 9.26 -16.43 -12.21
C ASN A 33 8.08 -15.46 -12.32
N LYS A 34 7.09 -15.67 -11.48
CA LYS A 34 5.97 -14.73 -11.33
C LYS A 34 6.24 -13.85 -10.12
N THR A 35 6.00 -12.57 -10.26
CA THR A 35 5.92 -11.67 -9.13
C THR A 35 4.59 -10.93 -9.21
N GLU A 36 4.00 -10.67 -8.06
CA GLU A 36 2.79 -9.90 -7.92
C GLU A 36 3.15 -8.53 -7.37
N ILE A 37 2.54 -7.51 -7.92
CA ILE A 37 2.53 -6.15 -7.39
C ILE A 37 1.15 -5.93 -6.77
N ASP A 38 1.09 -5.76 -5.48
CA ASP A 38 -0.17 -5.73 -4.73
C ASP A 38 -1.03 -4.52 -5.15
N ALA A 39 -0.40 -3.37 -5.43
CA ALA A 39 -1.11 -2.25 -6.03
C ALA A 39 -0.24 -1.43 -6.98
N LEU A 40 -0.75 -1.18 -8.18
CA LEU A 40 -0.38 -0.08 -9.06
C LEU A 40 -1.45 0.99 -8.94
N ALA A 41 -1.03 2.24 -8.76
CA ALA A 41 -1.99 3.31 -8.65
C ALA A 41 -1.54 4.58 -9.37
N VAL A 42 -2.51 5.39 -9.82
CA VAL A 42 -2.25 6.68 -10.44
C VAL A 42 -3.22 7.71 -9.91
N ARG A 43 -2.71 8.90 -9.61
CA ARG A 43 -3.50 10.06 -9.28
C ARG A 43 -3.10 11.22 -10.20
N PHE A 44 -4.10 11.85 -10.79
CA PHE A 44 -3.90 13.00 -11.66
C PHE A 44 -3.79 14.31 -10.84
N PRO A 45 -3.05 15.32 -11.34
CA PRO A 45 -2.76 16.54 -10.58
C PRO A 45 -4.00 17.37 -10.22
N HIS A 46 -5.01 17.33 -11.08
CA HIS A 46 -6.26 18.10 -10.88
C HIS A 46 -7.37 17.25 -10.26
N HIS A 47 -7.02 16.09 -9.66
CA HIS A 47 -8.01 15.31 -8.93
C HIS A 47 -8.59 16.18 -7.81
N CYS A 48 -9.89 16.40 -7.85
CA CYS A 48 -10.61 17.20 -6.90
C CYS A 48 -11.90 16.48 -6.49
N GLU A 49 -12.12 16.41 -5.20
CA GLU A 49 -13.39 16.00 -4.61
C GLU A 49 -13.94 17.21 -3.84
N PRO A 50 -14.82 18.03 -4.48
CA PRO A 50 -15.30 19.30 -3.89
C PRO A 50 -15.99 19.11 -2.53
N GLU A 51 -16.52 17.91 -2.30
CA GLU A 51 -17.25 17.56 -1.07
C GLU A 51 -16.35 16.85 -0.04
N ARG A 52 -15.05 16.76 -0.28
CA ARG A 52 -14.10 16.17 0.67
C ARG A 52 -14.03 17.03 1.93
N GLU A 53 -14.15 16.39 3.07
CA GLU A 53 -14.18 17.03 4.38
C GLU A 53 -12.83 16.97 5.10
N ILE A 54 -11.93 16.11 4.64
CA ILE A 54 -10.59 15.97 5.18
C ILE A 54 -9.55 16.11 4.07
N ASP A 55 -8.38 16.60 4.43
CA ASP A 55 -7.24 16.71 3.52
C ASP A 55 -6.73 15.31 3.10
N LEU A 56 -5.86 15.29 2.10
CA LEU A 56 -5.14 14.08 1.73
C LEU A 56 -4.30 13.58 2.92
N SER A 57 -4.08 12.28 2.94
CA SER A 57 -3.13 11.72 3.91
C SER A 57 -1.74 12.30 3.69
N PRO A 58 -1.04 12.74 4.76
CA PRO A 58 0.30 13.31 4.65
C PRO A 58 1.30 12.39 3.92
N GLU A 59 1.15 11.08 4.06
CA GLU A 59 1.98 10.09 3.37
C GLU A 59 1.79 10.07 1.85
N LEU A 60 0.63 10.55 1.38
CA LEU A 60 0.24 10.57 -0.02
C LEU A 60 0.16 11.98 -0.60
N ASP A 61 0.39 12.99 0.22
CA ASP A 61 0.40 14.38 -0.26
C ASP A 61 1.55 14.56 -1.27
N THR A 62 1.18 15.00 -2.45
CA THR A 62 2.11 15.44 -3.49
C THR A 62 1.91 16.93 -3.66
N SER A 63 2.75 17.72 -3.03
CA SER A 63 2.76 19.17 -3.29
C SER A 63 3.05 19.42 -4.77
N GLY A 64 2.05 19.84 -5.53
CA GLY A 64 2.23 20.26 -6.91
C GLY A 64 1.35 19.59 -7.95
N SER A 65 1.52 20.03 -9.21
CA SER A 65 0.75 19.60 -10.37
C SER A 65 1.33 18.36 -11.03
N LEU A 66 1.56 17.29 -10.24
CA LEU A 66 2.20 16.06 -10.73
C LEU A 66 1.17 14.95 -10.96
N VAL A 67 1.38 14.16 -12.00
CA VAL A 67 0.79 12.82 -12.11
C VAL A 67 1.62 11.89 -11.24
N ASP A 68 1.00 11.33 -10.23
CA ASP A 68 1.68 10.48 -9.24
C ASP A 68 1.39 9.02 -9.52
N PHE A 69 2.43 8.27 -9.91
CA PHE A 69 2.39 6.83 -10.14
C PHE A 69 2.93 6.11 -8.91
N LEU A 70 2.19 5.15 -8.40
CA LEU A 70 2.58 4.34 -7.26
C LEU A 70 2.79 2.88 -7.65
N VAL A 71 3.90 2.31 -7.19
CA VAL A 71 4.15 0.86 -7.18
C VAL A 71 4.22 0.45 -5.72
N CYS A 72 3.31 -0.42 -5.29
CA CYS A 72 3.12 -0.68 -3.88
C CYS A 72 3.22 -2.17 -3.57
N GLU A 73 3.84 -2.48 -2.44
CA GLU A 73 3.98 -3.83 -1.90
C GLU A 73 3.47 -3.85 -0.46
N VAL A 74 2.51 -4.71 -0.17
CA VAL A 74 1.91 -4.88 1.15
C VAL A 74 2.55 -6.08 1.84
N LYS A 75 3.17 -5.87 2.98
CA LYS A 75 3.85 -6.94 3.73
C LYS A 75 3.25 -7.10 5.11
N GLY A 76 2.54 -8.19 5.31
CA GLY A 76 2.14 -8.65 6.63
C GLY A 76 3.32 -9.08 7.49
N GLY A 77 3.13 -9.06 8.82
CA GLY A 77 4.14 -9.48 9.78
C GLY A 77 5.07 -8.37 10.25
N LYS A 78 5.92 -8.73 11.22
CA LYS A 78 6.75 -7.76 11.95
C LYS A 78 8.17 -7.59 11.42
N LYS A 79 8.62 -8.43 10.47
CA LYS A 79 10.02 -8.46 10.01
C LYS A 79 10.12 -8.25 8.50
N ASN A 80 11.23 -7.64 8.08
CA ASN A 80 11.72 -7.60 6.68
C ASN A 80 10.72 -7.07 5.64
N VAL A 81 10.13 -5.90 5.90
CA VAL A 81 9.33 -5.21 4.88
C VAL A 81 10.25 -4.73 3.77
N ASN A 82 10.10 -5.32 2.59
CA ASN A 82 10.89 -4.99 1.41
C ASN A 82 10.11 -5.37 0.16
N PHE A 83 10.48 -4.78 -0.98
CA PHE A 83 9.96 -5.24 -2.27
C PHE A 83 10.44 -6.65 -2.58
N ASN A 84 9.63 -7.42 -3.29
CA ASN A 84 10.01 -8.75 -3.75
C ASN A 84 11.31 -8.72 -4.54
N VAL A 85 12.19 -9.70 -4.31
CA VAL A 85 13.48 -9.83 -4.99
C VAL A 85 13.26 -9.84 -6.50
N SER A 86 12.30 -10.62 -6.98
CA SER A 86 11.96 -10.72 -8.40
C SER A 86 11.62 -9.35 -9.02
N PHE A 87 10.94 -8.47 -8.29
CA PHE A 87 10.66 -7.12 -8.79
C PHE A 87 11.90 -6.21 -8.75
N ARG A 88 12.68 -6.26 -7.67
CA ARG A 88 13.84 -5.36 -7.51
C ARG A 88 14.99 -5.66 -8.47
N GLU A 89 15.19 -6.93 -8.81
CA GLU A 89 16.38 -7.41 -9.53
C GLU A 89 16.10 -7.75 -10.99
N ASP A 90 14.86 -8.06 -11.34
CA ASP A 90 14.48 -8.41 -12.70
C ASP A 90 14.10 -7.17 -13.51
N THR A 91 14.93 -6.89 -14.53
CA THR A 91 14.72 -5.80 -15.49
C THR A 91 13.40 -5.90 -16.22
N GLU A 92 12.96 -7.12 -16.59
CA GLU A 92 11.71 -7.33 -17.31
C GLU A 92 10.49 -7.11 -16.40
N ALA A 93 10.59 -7.46 -15.11
CA ALA A 93 9.55 -7.18 -14.16
C ALA A 93 9.31 -5.67 -14.02
N ILE A 94 10.38 -4.89 -13.86
CA ILE A 94 10.29 -3.41 -13.80
C ILE A 94 9.74 -2.85 -15.12
N THR A 95 10.24 -3.34 -16.26
CA THR A 95 9.79 -2.94 -17.60
C THR A 95 8.30 -3.20 -17.78
N SER A 96 7.80 -4.38 -17.35
CA SER A 96 6.40 -4.75 -17.45
C SER A 96 5.50 -3.83 -16.62
N VAL A 97 5.93 -3.44 -15.42
CA VAL A 97 5.22 -2.47 -14.57
C VAL A 97 5.15 -1.10 -15.25
N LEU A 98 6.26 -0.60 -15.80
CA LEU A 98 6.27 0.70 -16.49
C LEU A 98 5.39 0.69 -17.75
N ARG A 99 5.43 -0.40 -18.54
CA ARG A 99 4.53 -0.59 -19.68
C ARG A 99 3.06 -0.65 -19.27
N ARG A 100 2.77 -1.25 -18.11
CA ARG A 100 1.40 -1.35 -17.59
C ARG A 100 0.80 0.02 -17.27
N PHE A 101 1.60 0.98 -16.81
CA PHE A 101 1.13 2.36 -16.63
C PHE A 101 0.75 3.04 -17.96
N GLY A 102 1.38 2.64 -19.07
CA GLY A 102 1.09 3.20 -20.39
C GLY A 102 1.47 4.67 -20.57
N ALA A 103 2.31 5.21 -19.69
CA ALA A 103 2.71 6.61 -19.65
C ALA A 103 4.12 6.86 -20.18
N PHE A 104 4.90 5.80 -20.43
CA PHE A 104 6.33 5.88 -20.74
C PHE A 104 6.62 5.23 -22.09
N THR A 105 7.47 5.89 -22.91
CA THR A 105 8.00 5.30 -24.15
C THR A 105 9.04 4.21 -23.82
N ASN A 106 9.39 3.38 -24.81
CA ASN A 106 10.44 2.36 -24.61
C ASN A 106 11.81 3.00 -24.29
N GLU A 107 12.11 4.16 -24.85
CA GLU A 107 13.33 4.93 -24.58
C GLU A 107 13.36 5.41 -23.13
N GLU A 108 12.26 5.99 -22.64
CA GLU A 108 12.12 6.41 -21.24
C GLU A 108 12.23 5.22 -20.29
N ILE A 109 11.60 4.09 -20.61
CA ILE A 109 11.66 2.86 -19.81
C ILE A 109 13.12 2.39 -19.70
N SER A 110 13.88 2.39 -20.81
CA SER A 110 15.28 1.98 -20.79
C SER A 110 16.15 2.84 -19.87
N ILE A 111 15.82 4.11 -19.72
CA ILE A 111 16.51 5.06 -18.83
C ILE A 111 16.02 4.91 -17.36
N LEU A 112 14.75 4.60 -17.18
CA LEU A 112 14.15 4.50 -15.84
C LEU A 112 14.52 3.21 -15.12
N VAL A 113 14.61 2.08 -15.82
CA VAL A 113 14.88 0.76 -15.21
C VAL A 113 16.13 0.76 -14.31
N PRO A 114 17.33 1.22 -14.77
CA PRO A 114 18.50 1.25 -13.90
C PRO A 114 18.35 2.19 -12.70
N LYS A 115 17.65 3.32 -12.85
CA LYS A 115 17.37 4.25 -11.75
C LYS A 115 16.43 3.62 -10.71
N ILE A 116 15.42 2.89 -11.17
CA ILE A 116 14.49 2.19 -10.28
C ILE A 116 15.23 1.13 -9.47
N ARG A 117 16.07 0.31 -10.10
CA ARG A 117 16.89 -0.67 -9.37
C ARG A 117 17.77 -0.03 -8.31
N ASP A 118 18.33 1.13 -8.59
CA ASP A 118 19.15 1.88 -7.65
C ASP A 118 18.33 2.38 -6.44
N VAL A 119 17.17 2.99 -6.63
CA VAL A 119 16.32 3.47 -5.53
C VAL A 119 15.65 2.34 -4.73
N LEU A 120 15.46 1.16 -5.34
CA LEU A 120 14.92 -0.03 -4.68
C LEU A 120 15.99 -0.87 -3.97
N CYS A 121 17.24 -0.44 -3.96
CA CYS A 121 18.30 -1.11 -3.21
C CYS A 121 17.93 -1.19 -1.72
N PRO A 122 17.93 -2.41 -1.10
CA PRO A 122 17.48 -2.59 0.28
C PRO A 122 18.25 -1.75 1.30
N ASP A 123 19.53 -1.52 1.07
CA ASP A 123 20.36 -0.72 1.97
C ASP A 123 19.95 0.76 1.93
N ARG A 124 19.61 1.29 0.76
CA ARG A 124 19.07 2.64 0.61
C ARG A 124 17.74 2.79 1.31
N ILE A 125 16.81 1.85 1.09
CA ILE A 125 15.49 1.88 1.74
C ILE A 125 15.62 1.83 3.26
N ARG A 126 16.52 0.96 3.79
CA ARG A 126 16.74 0.84 5.23
C ARG A 126 17.32 2.09 5.89
N GLN A 127 18.13 2.84 5.16
CA GLN A 127 18.79 4.05 5.63
C GLN A 127 17.96 5.33 5.41
N SER A 128 17.01 5.28 4.48
CA SER A 128 16.16 6.42 4.14
C SER A 128 15.02 6.60 5.16
N ARG A 129 14.60 7.86 5.31
CA ARG A 129 13.35 8.23 5.98
C ARG A 129 12.25 8.60 4.99
N GLU A 130 12.59 8.65 3.71
CA GLU A 130 11.70 9.03 2.61
C GLU A 130 11.38 7.83 1.74
N TYR A 131 10.20 7.83 1.16
CA TYR A 131 9.82 6.82 0.18
C TYR A 131 10.73 6.90 -1.05
N PRO A 132 11.18 5.75 -1.62
CA PRO A 132 11.89 5.75 -2.89
C PRO A 132 11.06 6.46 -3.95
N THR A 133 11.60 7.54 -4.51
CA THR A 133 10.87 8.45 -5.39
C THR A 133 11.74 8.86 -6.56
N LEU A 134 11.14 8.94 -7.75
CA LEU A 134 11.76 9.44 -8.97
C LEU A 134 10.85 10.50 -9.61
N ASP A 135 11.31 11.73 -9.66
CA ASP A 135 10.71 12.77 -10.50
C ASP A 135 11.29 12.64 -11.91
N ILE A 136 10.42 12.51 -12.91
CA ILE A 136 10.83 12.24 -14.29
C ILE A 136 11.06 13.56 -15.00
N LEU A 137 12.33 13.88 -15.25
CA LEU A 137 12.75 15.14 -15.84
C LEU A 137 12.08 15.40 -17.19
N GLY A 138 11.65 16.63 -17.40
CA GLY A 138 10.98 17.05 -18.63
C GLY A 138 9.50 16.68 -18.70
N THR A 139 8.95 16.08 -17.66
CA THR A 139 7.53 15.73 -17.54
C THR A 139 6.96 16.26 -16.22
N ASN A 140 5.63 16.13 -16.05
CA ASN A 140 4.98 16.30 -14.77
C ASN A 140 4.71 14.96 -14.07
N TYR A 141 5.55 13.96 -14.26
CA TYR A 141 5.40 12.60 -13.72
C TYR A 141 6.30 12.39 -12.53
N ARG A 142 5.73 11.79 -11.49
CA ARG A 142 6.42 11.28 -10.30
C ARG A 142 6.13 9.80 -10.16
N LEU A 143 7.15 9.00 -9.93
CA LEU A 143 7.03 7.58 -9.64
C LEU A 143 7.51 7.32 -8.21
N ARG A 144 6.65 6.79 -7.37
CA ARG A 144 6.95 6.44 -5.97
C ARG A 144 6.78 4.95 -5.73
N PHE A 145 7.63 4.42 -4.86
CA PHE A 145 7.60 3.02 -4.45
C PHE A 145 7.24 2.95 -2.98
N LEU A 146 6.08 2.39 -2.66
CA LEU A 146 5.56 2.39 -1.30
C LEU A 146 5.59 0.98 -0.71
N LEU A 147 6.22 0.86 0.45
CA LEU A 147 6.13 -0.32 1.30
C LEU A 147 5.06 -0.10 2.36
N VAL A 148 4.14 -1.04 2.45
CA VAL A 148 3.01 -0.99 3.38
C VAL A 148 3.19 -2.09 4.40
N ALA A 149 3.18 -1.72 5.68
CA ALA A 149 3.41 -2.60 6.81
C ALA A 149 2.23 -2.55 7.80
N PRO A 150 1.08 -3.18 7.47
CA PRO A 150 -0.15 -3.01 8.25
C PRO A 150 -0.01 -3.52 9.69
N ASP A 151 0.80 -4.56 9.91
CA ASP A 151 1.00 -5.20 11.20
C ASP A 151 2.07 -4.52 12.06
N GLN A 152 2.81 -3.59 11.49
CA GLN A 152 3.87 -2.88 12.23
C GLN A 152 3.33 -1.61 12.86
N LYS A 153 3.88 -1.27 14.03
CA LYS A 153 3.63 0.01 14.69
C LYS A 153 4.78 0.96 14.39
N ARG A 154 4.46 2.24 14.25
CA ARG A 154 5.46 3.30 14.10
C ARG A 154 6.36 3.29 15.33
N GLY A 155 7.63 2.95 15.14
CA GLY A 155 8.59 2.80 16.23
C GLY A 155 9.04 4.15 16.83
N THR A 156 9.44 4.14 18.10
CA THR A 156 9.99 5.30 18.80
C THR A 156 11.41 5.65 18.34
N ASN A 157 12.15 4.71 17.75
CA ASN A 157 13.59 4.83 17.45
C ASN A 157 13.92 5.11 15.98
N GLY A 158 12.96 5.49 15.17
CA GLY A 158 13.20 5.86 13.77
C GLY A 158 12.00 5.61 12.89
N HIS A 159 11.67 6.62 12.13
CA HIS A 159 10.64 6.54 11.10
C HIS A 159 11.21 5.83 9.89
N LYS A 160 10.71 4.65 9.58
CA LYS A 160 10.98 4.00 8.31
C LYS A 160 9.97 4.49 7.26
N PRO A 161 10.33 4.51 5.98
CA PRO A 161 9.45 4.96 4.91
C PRO A 161 8.39 3.88 4.60
N TYR A 162 7.56 3.57 5.59
CA TYR A 162 6.45 2.65 5.45
C TYR A 162 5.13 3.35 5.70
N ILE A 163 4.08 2.88 5.03
CA ILE A 163 2.70 3.19 5.40
C ILE A 163 2.27 2.13 6.42
N TYR A 164 1.91 2.58 7.62
CA TYR A 164 1.52 1.70 8.72
C TYR A 164 0.01 1.48 8.76
N GLY A 165 -0.41 0.39 9.41
CA GLY A 165 -1.83 0.10 9.61
C GLY A 165 -2.58 1.22 10.31
N ASP A 166 -1.99 1.77 11.35
CA ASP A 166 -2.58 2.85 12.14
C ASP A 166 -2.81 4.14 11.30
N ASP A 167 -1.90 4.46 10.36
CA ASP A 167 -2.05 5.60 9.45
C ASP A 167 -3.26 5.43 8.53
N MET A 168 -3.37 4.25 7.91
CA MET A 168 -4.49 3.91 7.03
C MET A 168 -5.83 3.89 7.77
N ILE A 169 -5.86 3.21 8.91
CA ILE A 169 -7.07 3.04 9.72
C ILE A 169 -7.56 4.39 10.24
N SER A 170 -6.65 5.22 10.76
CA SER A 170 -6.98 6.56 11.24
C SER A 170 -7.52 7.46 10.13
N TYR A 171 -6.90 7.41 8.95
CA TYR A 171 -7.35 8.18 7.79
C TYR A 171 -8.73 7.74 7.30
N ILE A 172 -8.94 6.44 7.08
CA ILE A 172 -10.22 5.88 6.65
C ILE A 172 -11.32 6.20 7.65
N TRP A 173 -11.02 6.09 8.95
CA TRP A 173 -11.95 6.47 10.03
C TRP A 173 -12.41 7.92 9.90
N LYS A 174 -11.48 8.86 9.72
CA LYS A 174 -11.80 10.28 9.53
C LYS A 174 -12.64 10.52 8.27
N CYS A 175 -12.33 9.82 7.17
CA CYS A 175 -13.13 9.89 5.95
C CYS A 175 -14.59 9.47 6.15
N PHE A 176 -14.83 8.42 6.94
CA PHE A 176 -16.18 7.90 7.15
C PHE A 176 -16.92 8.52 8.31
N ARG A 177 -16.21 9.23 9.18
CA ARG A 177 -16.74 9.86 10.39
C ARG A 177 -16.12 11.23 10.61
N PRO A 178 -16.39 12.18 9.70
CA PRO A 178 -15.96 13.55 9.87
C PRO A 178 -16.64 14.17 11.12
N GLU A 179 -15.94 15.09 11.75
CA GLU A 179 -16.46 15.81 12.94
C GLU A 179 -17.72 16.60 12.60
N VAL A 180 -17.74 17.20 11.42
CA VAL A 180 -18.92 17.88 10.87
C VAL A 180 -19.56 16.96 9.83
N GLN A 181 -20.64 16.30 10.19
CA GLN A 181 -21.36 15.44 9.25
C GLN A 181 -21.96 16.27 8.12
N ARG A 182 -21.29 16.26 6.96
CA ARG A 182 -21.89 16.65 5.70
C ARG A 182 -22.52 15.42 5.04
N GLN A 183 -23.48 15.64 4.16
CA GLN A 183 -24.20 14.54 3.48
C GLN A 183 -23.32 13.69 2.54
N SER A 184 -22.07 14.06 2.31
CA SER A 184 -21.21 13.54 1.28
C SER A 184 -20.39 12.32 1.70
N CYS A 185 -19.67 12.40 2.81
CA CYS A 185 -18.82 11.28 3.22
C CYS A 185 -19.63 10.10 3.74
N GLY A 186 -19.63 9.03 2.98
CA GLY A 186 -20.16 7.75 3.38
C GLY A 186 -21.67 7.55 3.25
N VAL A 187 -22.45 8.55 2.86
CA VAL A 187 -23.88 8.37 2.53
C VAL A 187 -24.11 8.33 1.02
N ARG A 188 -23.35 9.11 0.25
CA ARG A 188 -23.51 9.21 -1.20
C ARG A 188 -22.77 8.14 -1.99
N TYR A 189 -21.78 7.46 -1.41
CA TYR A 189 -21.02 6.45 -2.15
C TYR A 189 -21.80 5.15 -2.23
N ASN A 190 -22.12 4.72 -3.42
CA ASN A 190 -22.57 3.35 -3.65
C ASN A 190 -21.33 2.43 -3.66
N TRP A 191 -21.00 1.87 -2.50
CA TRP A 191 -19.86 0.99 -2.33
C TRP A 191 -19.91 -0.27 -3.20
N ASN A 192 -21.08 -0.68 -3.63
CA ASN A 192 -21.22 -1.78 -4.57
C ASN A 192 -20.57 -1.48 -5.93
N LEU A 193 -20.48 -0.19 -6.31
CA LEU A 193 -19.76 0.22 -7.52
C LEU A 193 -18.23 0.18 -7.35
N TRP A 194 -17.74 0.09 -6.13
CA TRP A 194 -16.31 -0.01 -5.85
C TRP A 194 -15.80 -1.47 -5.87
N GLY A 195 -16.71 -2.43 -5.74
CA GLY A 195 -16.43 -3.87 -5.67
C GLY A 195 -16.69 -4.45 -4.27
N ASP A 196 -17.05 -5.71 -4.26
CA ASP A 196 -17.49 -6.41 -3.04
C ASP A 196 -16.41 -6.50 -1.95
N GLN A 197 -15.14 -6.45 -2.35
CA GLN A 197 -14.01 -6.54 -1.42
C GLN A 197 -13.98 -5.41 -0.38
N TYR A 198 -14.56 -4.25 -0.68
CA TYR A 198 -14.59 -3.11 0.26
C TYR A 198 -15.78 -3.09 1.20
N ILE A 199 -16.89 -3.76 0.86
CA ILE A 199 -18.16 -3.65 1.59
C ILE A 199 -17.98 -4.00 3.08
N LYS A 200 -17.27 -5.09 3.39
CA LYS A 200 -17.08 -5.53 4.78
C LYS A 200 -16.19 -4.54 5.55
N LEU A 201 -15.14 -3.99 4.93
CA LEU A 201 -14.31 -2.92 5.53
C LEU A 201 -15.13 -1.66 5.80
N VAL A 202 -15.91 -1.21 4.82
CA VAL A 202 -16.78 -0.03 5.00
C VAL A 202 -17.76 -0.24 6.14
N LYS A 203 -18.39 -1.40 6.24
CA LYS A 203 -19.29 -1.75 7.35
C LYS A 203 -18.58 -1.67 8.69
N TYR A 204 -17.34 -2.16 8.78
CA TYR A 204 -16.53 -2.06 10.00
C TYR A 204 -16.35 -0.60 10.44
N PHE A 205 -15.92 0.29 9.55
CA PHE A 205 -15.70 1.69 9.88
C PHE A 205 -16.98 2.48 10.14
N LYS A 206 -18.10 2.08 9.53
CA LYS A 206 -19.41 2.76 9.67
C LYS A 206 -20.29 2.19 10.79
N ASP A 207 -19.85 1.17 11.50
CA ASP A 207 -20.62 0.60 12.62
C ASP A 207 -20.84 1.66 13.71
N LYS A 208 -22.11 2.02 13.93
CA LYS A 208 -22.51 3.07 14.87
C LYS A 208 -22.09 2.79 16.32
N ASN A 209 -21.92 1.52 16.68
CA ASN A 209 -21.49 1.11 18.01
C ASN A 209 -20.00 1.33 18.25
N ARG A 210 -19.21 1.43 17.19
CA ARG A 210 -17.78 1.69 17.28
C ARG A 210 -17.52 3.16 17.58
N LYS A 211 -16.77 3.44 18.65
CA LYS A 211 -16.47 4.80 19.12
C LYS A 211 -15.04 5.26 18.79
N ALA A 212 -14.19 4.35 18.31
CA ALA A 212 -12.80 4.61 17.95
C ALA A 212 -12.41 3.82 16.69
N PRO A 213 -11.37 4.24 15.94
CA PRO A 213 -10.94 3.57 14.72
C PRO A 213 -10.56 2.10 14.94
N GLY A 214 -10.05 1.75 16.12
CA GLY A 214 -9.43 0.46 16.39
C GLY A 214 -8.01 0.39 15.78
N ASP A 215 -7.49 -0.82 15.73
CA ASP A 215 -6.22 -1.17 15.11
C ASP A 215 -6.40 -2.32 14.12
N ILE A 216 -5.31 -2.79 13.53
CA ILE A 216 -5.37 -3.86 12.54
C ILE A 216 -5.89 -5.18 13.13
N ASP A 217 -5.58 -5.47 14.39
CA ASP A 217 -6.07 -6.67 15.07
C ASP A 217 -7.59 -6.63 15.28
N SER A 218 -8.15 -5.45 15.55
CA SER A 218 -9.60 -5.23 15.62
C SER A 218 -10.29 -5.48 14.27
N ILE A 219 -9.62 -5.17 13.16
CA ILE A 219 -10.11 -5.48 11.82
C ILE A 219 -10.06 -6.99 11.59
N TYR A 220 -8.95 -7.65 11.92
CA TYR A 220 -8.84 -9.10 11.79
C TYR A 220 -9.93 -9.83 12.59
N ALA A 221 -10.15 -9.43 13.84
CA ALA A 221 -11.22 -9.99 14.67
C ALA A 221 -12.61 -9.80 14.02
N TYR A 222 -12.87 -8.67 13.41
CA TYR A 222 -14.13 -8.42 12.68
C TYR A 222 -14.30 -9.32 11.44
N PHE A 223 -13.19 -9.78 10.87
CA PHE A 223 -13.17 -10.70 9.74
C PHE A 223 -13.07 -12.17 10.17
N ASP A 224 -13.16 -12.48 11.47
CA ASP A 224 -12.98 -13.82 12.04
C ASP A 224 -11.60 -14.42 11.73
N LEU A 225 -10.58 -13.58 11.63
CA LEU A 225 -9.20 -13.98 11.41
C LEU A 225 -8.43 -13.99 12.72
N PRO A 226 -7.51 -14.96 12.92
CA PRO A 226 -6.71 -15.01 14.14
C PRO A 226 -5.85 -13.73 14.25
N ALA A 227 -5.73 -13.18 15.47
CA ALA A 227 -4.75 -12.14 15.76
C ALA A 227 -3.32 -12.63 15.42
N LEU A 228 -2.38 -11.71 15.27
CA LEU A 228 -0.97 -12.08 15.10
C LEU A 228 -0.50 -12.83 16.36
N ASP A 229 -0.30 -14.15 16.24
CA ASP A 229 0.19 -14.97 17.34
C ASP A 229 1.66 -14.67 17.58
N THR A 230 1.91 -13.78 18.55
CA THR A 230 3.26 -13.40 19.00
C THR A 230 4.05 -14.61 19.52
N ALA A 231 3.36 -15.66 20.00
CA ALA A 231 3.99 -16.88 20.48
C ALA A 231 4.53 -17.77 19.35
N MET A 232 3.86 -17.76 18.19
CA MET A 232 4.35 -18.51 17.02
C MET A 232 5.57 -17.84 16.38
N LEU A 233 5.65 -16.52 16.44
CA LEU A 233 6.81 -15.76 15.95
C LEU A 233 8.04 -15.99 16.81
N ASN A 234 7.89 -16.11 18.13
CA ASN A 234 9.01 -16.40 19.05
C ASN A 234 9.57 -17.83 18.85
N ARG A 235 8.72 -18.81 18.51
CA ARG A 235 9.18 -20.18 18.20
C ARG A 235 10.01 -20.26 16.91
N LEU A 236 9.72 -19.41 15.93
CA LEU A 236 10.53 -19.32 14.70
C LEU A 236 11.83 -18.54 14.92
N GLU A 237 11.94 -17.76 16.01
CA GLU A 237 13.17 -17.05 16.40
C GLU A 237 14.15 -17.96 17.14
N ASP A 238 13.64 -18.94 17.89
CA ASP A 238 14.48 -19.82 18.74
C ASP A 238 15.09 -21.02 17.99
N GLY A 239 14.93 -21.10 16.68
CA GLY A 239 15.71 -22.00 15.82
C GLY A 239 15.54 -23.48 16.14
N ASP A 240 14.32 -23.93 16.48
CA ASP A 240 14.04 -25.34 16.66
C ASP A 240 14.04 -26.05 15.29
N SER A 241 15.22 -26.50 14.89
CA SER A 241 15.44 -27.40 13.78
C SER A 241 14.73 -28.72 14.08
N ALA A 242 13.67 -29.01 13.34
CA ALA A 242 13.02 -30.29 13.38
C ALA A 242 14.04 -31.43 13.21
N PRO A 243 13.99 -32.50 14.02
CA PRO A 243 14.88 -33.64 13.84
C PRO A 243 14.58 -34.31 12.49
N HIS A 244 15.62 -34.52 11.69
CA HIS A 244 15.55 -35.31 10.48
C HIS A 244 15.10 -36.75 10.87
N PRO A 245 14.09 -37.30 10.18
CA PRO A 245 13.80 -38.73 10.33
C PRO A 245 14.93 -39.57 9.74
N ILE A 246 15.39 -40.52 10.52
CA ILE A 246 16.36 -41.57 10.15
C ILE A 246 15.73 -42.51 9.11
#